data_fbe21d03eb39e3baffb9d6a40072e83d
#
_entry.id   fbe21d03eb39e3baffb9d6a40072e83d
#
_cell.length_a   1.000
_cell.length_b   1.000
_cell.length_c   1.000
_cell.angle_alpha   90.00
_cell.angle_beta   90.00
_cell.angle_gamma   90.00
#
_symmetry.space_group_name_H-M   'P 1'
#
loop_
_entity.id
_entity.type
_entity.pdbx_description
1 polymer ?
#
loop_
_entity_poly.entity_id
_entity_poly.type
_entity_poly.pdbx_seq_one_letter_code
_entity_poly.pdbx_strand_id
1 'polypeptide(L)'
;MITARLSRAARALLGWTQETLADAARVSLTALRCLESESDLKVYESTRDQVRRAFEAHGIVLLQSDQGEGVMLVHGRKAASDMRKRS
;
A
#
# COMPACT_ATOMS: atom_id res chain seq x y z
N MET A 1 -7.61 7.99 -1.79
CA MET A 1 -6.57 8.22 -0.77
C MET A 1 -6.44 7.00 0.12
N ILE A 2 -5.22 6.57 0.40
CA ILE A 2 -5.04 5.39 1.24
C ILE A 2 -5.37 5.72 2.69
N THR A 3 -6.11 4.83 3.34
CA THR A 3 -6.49 4.98 4.74
C THR A 3 -5.64 4.05 5.61
N ALA A 4 -5.74 4.23 6.93
CA ALA A 4 -5.02 3.37 7.86
C ALA A 4 -5.40 1.89 7.65
N ARG A 5 -6.69 1.63 7.51
CA ARG A 5 -7.17 0.25 7.31
C ARG A 5 -6.65 -0.35 6.02
N LEU A 6 -6.67 0.43 4.94
CA LEU A 6 -6.21 -0.06 3.64
C LEU A 6 -4.71 -0.34 3.68
N SER A 7 -3.95 0.50 4.36
CA SER A 7 -2.51 0.27 4.48
C SER A 7 -2.22 -1.02 5.23
N ARG A 8 -2.91 -1.24 6.36
CA ARG A 8 -2.71 -2.47 7.12
C ARG A 8 -3.12 -3.70 6.33
N ALA A 9 -4.25 -3.61 5.60
CA ALA A 9 -4.72 -4.73 4.79
C ALA A 9 -3.75 -5.05 3.66
N ALA A 10 -3.23 -4.02 2.99
CA ALA A 10 -2.26 -4.24 1.91
C ALA A 10 -0.98 -4.87 2.44
N ARG A 11 -0.50 -4.43 3.61
CA ARG A 11 0.67 -5.05 4.21
C ARG A 11 0.42 -6.53 4.51
N ALA A 12 -0.77 -6.84 5.01
CA ALA A 12 -1.12 -8.22 5.31
C ALA A 12 -1.08 -9.08 4.05
N LEU A 13 -1.61 -8.56 2.95
CA LEU A 13 -1.59 -9.29 1.68
C LEU A 13 -0.17 -9.55 1.19
N LEU A 14 0.73 -8.60 1.39
CA LEU A 14 2.11 -8.73 0.94
C LEU A 14 3.01 -9.43 1.96
N GLY A 15 2.52 -9.63 3.18
CA GLY A 15 3.35 -10.17 4.24
C GLY A 15 4.42 -9.19 4.72
N TRP A 16 4.13 -7.91 4.63
CA TRP A 16 5.09 -6.86 4.98
C TRP A 16 4.93 -6.37 6.40
N THR A 17 6.07 -6.07 7.03
CA THR A 17 6.08 -5.33 8.29
C THR A 17 5.96 -3.84 7.98
N GLN A 18 5.76 -3.04 9.03
CA GLN A 18 5.78 -1.59 8.87
C GLN A 18 7.14 -1.11 8.40
N GLU A 19 8.20 -1.71 8.91
CA GLU A 19 9.56 -1.35 8.50
C GLU A 19 9.77 -1.60 7.01
N THR A 20 9.31 -2.74 6.53
CA THR A 20 9.43 -3.05 5.10
C THR A 20 8.70 -2.04 4.25
N LEU A 21 7.48 -1.69 4.66
CA LEU A 21 6.70 -0.70 3.92
C LEU A 21 7.36 0.67 3.98
N ALA A 22 7.85 1.08 5.13
CA ALA A 22 8.50 2.38 5.27
C ALA A 22 9.69 2.49 4.32
N ASP A 23 10.48 1.42 4.23
CA ASP A 23 11.62 1.39 3.30
C ASP A 23 11.15 1.47 1.85
N ALA A 24 10.14 0.69 1.49
CA ALA A 24 9.65 0.65 0.11
C ALA A 24 9.04 1.99 -0.29
N ALA A 25 8.35 2.64 0.62
CA ALA A 25 7.67 3.89 0.34
C ALA A 25 8.58 5.12 0.55
N ARG A 26 9.75 4.89 1.14
CA ARG A 26 10.70 5.97 1.45
C ARG A 26 10.09 7.01 2.38
N VAL A 27 9.40 6.54 3.39
CA VAL A 27 8.85 7.38 4.45
C VAL A 27 9.42 6.92 5.77
N SER A 28 9.39 7.79 6.77
CA SER A 28 9.89 7.40 8.09
C SER A 28 8.92 6.43 8.73
N LEU A 29 9.45 5.57 9.59
CA LEU A 29 8.62 4.63 10.32
C LEU A 29 7.62 5.37 11.21
N THR A 30 8.02 6.48 11.79
CA THR A 30 7.14 7.28 12.61
C THR A 30 5.96 7.81 11.81
N ALA A 31 6.22 8.33 10.60
CA ALA A 31 5.14 8.82 9.74
C ALA A 31 4.20 7.69 9.36
N LEU A 32 4.74 6.52 9.06
CA LEU A 32 3.90 5.38 8.71
C LEU A 32 3.05 4.93 9.89
N ARG A 33 3.63 4.89 11.07
CA ARG A 33 2.88 4.52 12.27
C ARG A 33 1.73 5.49 12.52
N CYS A 34 1.97 6.79 12.31
CA CYS A 34 0.91 7.77 12.43
C CYS A 34 -0.20 7.51 11.42
N LEU A 35 0.17 7.19 10.19
CA LEU A 35 -0.82 6.90 9.15
C LEU A 35 -1.68 5.70 9.54
N GLU A 36 -1.06 4.65 10.05
CA GLU A 36 -1.76 3.40 10.32
C GLU A 36 -2.44 3.34 11.68
N SER A 37 -2.21 4.31 12.53
CA SER A 37 -2.76 4.30 13.90
C SER A 37 -4.19 4.83 13.98
N GLU A 38 -4.69 5.43 12.91
CA GLU A 38 -6.00 6.08 12.89
C GLU A 38 -6.10 7.17 13.96
N SER A 39 -4.95 7.76 14.32
CA SER A 39 -4.92 8.84 15.27
C SER A 39 -5.40 10.13 14.60
N ASP A 40 -5.72 11.12 15.42
CA ASP A 40 -6.09 12.44 14.91
C ASP A 40 -4.89 13.24 14.44
N LEU A 41 -3.70 12.69 14.58
CA LEU A 41 -2.49 13.37 14.13
C LEU A 41 -2.53 13.53 12.62
N LYS A 42 -2.10 14.68 12.18
CA LYS A 42 -2.11 14.99 10.77
C LYS A 42 -1.04 14.21 10.04
N VAL A 43 -1.42 13.61 8.94
CA VAL A 43 -0.50 12.90 8.07
C VAL A 43 -0.43 13.65 6.74
N TYR A 44 0.79 13.95 6.28
CA TYR A 44 0.95 14.66 5.02
C TYR A 44 0.43 13.81 3.87
N GLU A 45 -0.19 14.48 2.90
CA GLU A 45 -0.66 13.79 1.71
C GLU A 45 0.49 13.15 0.94
N SER A 46 1.66 13.78 0.96
CA SER A 46 2.82 13.19 0.29
C SER A 46 3.18 11.84 0.89
N THR A 47 3.06 11.69 2.22
CA THR A 47 3.30 10.41 2.88
C THR A 47 2.29 9.38 2.41
N ARG A 48 1.01 9.74 2.39
CA ARG A 48 -0.03 8.82 1.92
C ARG A 48 0.19 8.42 0.47
N ASP A 49 0.58 9.38 -0.35
CA ASP A 49 0.82 9.12 -1.76
C ASP A 49 2.01 8.20 -1.98
N GLN A 50 3.08 8.41 -1.23
CA GLN A 50 4.26 7.55 -1.33
C GLN A 50 3.94 6.11 -0.90
N VAL A 51 3.13 5.96 0.15
CA VAL A 51 2.71 4.63 0.61
C VAL A 51 1.85 3.96 -0.46
N ARG A 52 0.90 4.70 -1.02
CA ARG A 52 0.05 4.17 -2.08
C ARG A 52 0.88 3.71 -3.28
N ARG A 53 1.82 4.53 -3.70
CA ARG A 53 2.67 4.20 -4.85
C ARG A 53 3.52 2.95 -4.59
N ALA A 54 4.03 2.80 -3.38
CA ALA A 54 4.80 1.61 -3.03
C ALA A 54 3.94 0.36 -3.14
N PHE A 55 2.71 0.41 -2.65
CA PHE A 55 1.81 -0.72 -2.77
C PHE A 55 1.47 -1.01 -4.23
N GLU A 56 1.16 0.03 -5.00
CA GLU A 56 0.81 -0.17 -6.41
C GLU A 56 1.96 -0.77 -7.20
N ALA A 57 3.18 -0.38 -6.87
CA ALA A 57 4.35 -0.93 -7.53
C ALA A 57 4.52 -2.43 -7.25
N HIS A 58 3.91 -2.92 -6.19
CA HIS A 58 4.00 -4.34 -5.81
C HIS A 58 2.70 -5.10 -6.05
N GLY A 59 1.83 -4.55 -6.88
CA GLY A 59 0.65 -5.28 -7.34
C GLY A 59 -0.60 -5.07 -6.51
N ILE A 60 -0.60 -4.13 -5.59
CA ILE A 60 -1.79 -3.83 -4.80
C ILE A 60 -2.70 -2.88 -5.57
N VAL A 61 -3.97 -3.19 -5.63
CA VAL A 61 -4.99 -2.32 -6.18
C VAL A 61 -5.89 -1.89 -5.03
N LEU A 62 -6.05 -0.58 -4.88
CA LEU A 62 -6.93 -0.01 -3.86
C LEU A 62 -8.32 0.16 -4.44
N LEU A 63 -9.30 -0.38 -3.76
CA LEU A 63 -10.69 -0.33 -4.17
C LEU A 63 -11.44 0.57 -3.20
N GLN A 64 -11.95 1.68 -3.71
CA GLN A 64 -12.69 2.64 -2.89
C GLN A 64 -13.91 3.11 -3.68
N SER A 65 -15.08 2.97 -3.07
CA SER A 65 -16.32 3.40 -3.69
C SER A 65 -17.30 3.79 -2.58
N ASP A 66 -18.46 4.28 -3.00
CA ASP A 66 -19.54 4.59 -2.05
C ASP A 66 -20.03 3.33 -1.35
N GLN A 67 -19.83 2.17 -1.97
CA GLN A 67 -20.32 0.90 -1.45
C GLN A 67 -19.35 0.26 -0.47
N GLY A 68 -18.08 0.62 -0.51
CA GLY A 68 -17.10 0.04 0.37
C GLY A 68 -15.68 0.28 -0.06
N GLU A 69 -14.77 -0.32 0.65
CA GLU A 69 -13.34 -0.18 0.36
C GLU A 69 -12.65 -1.53 0.54
N GLY A 70 -11.52 -1.68 -0.13
CA GLY A 70 -10.75 -2.90 -0.02
C GLY A 70 -9.45 -2.81 -0.74
N VAL A 71 -8.68 -3.88 -0.67
CA VAL A 71 -7.41 -3.99 -1.38
C VAL A 71 -7.36 -5.36 -2.04
N MET A 72 -6.66 -5.43 -3.15
CA MET A 72 -6.48 -6.67 -3.86
C MET A 72 -5.03 -6.78 -4.30
N LEU A 73 -4.43 -7.94 -4.07
CA LEU A 73 -3.11 -8.22 -4.61
C LEU A 73 -3.28 -8.89 -5.95
N VAL A 74 -2.81 -8.22 -7.00
CA VAL A 74 -2.98 -8.71 -8.36
C VAL A 74 -1.79 -9.57 -8.73
N HIS A 75 -1.98 -10.86 -8.74
CA HIS A 75 -0.91 -11.80 -9.11
C HIS A 75 -0.55 -11.69 -10.59
N GLY A 76 -1.55 -11.49 -11.42
CA GLY A 76 -1.34 -11.46 -12.85
C GLY A 76 -0.48 -10.32 -13.34
N ARG A 77 -0.42 -9.24 -12.59
CA ARG A 77 0.34 -8.06 -13.02
C ARG A 77 1.81 -8.37 -13.18
N LYS A 78 2.40 -8.95 -12.14
CA LYS A 78 3.79 -9.34 -12.18
C LYS A 78 3.98 -10.56 -13.05
N ALA A 79 3.04 -11.49 -12.96
CA ALA A 79 3.08 -12.69 -13.78
C ALA A 79 2.97 -12.34 -15.25
N ALA A 80 2.16 -11.35 -15.60
CA ALA A 80 2.04 -10.92 -16.99
C ALA A 80 3.36 -10.40 -17.52
N SER A 81 4.10 -9.65 -16.71
CA SER A 81 5.44 -9.20 -17.11
C SER A 81 6.37 -10.38 -17.34
N ASP A 82 6.30 -11.35 -16.46
CA ASP A 82 7.12 -12.54 -16.58
C ASP A 82 6.73 -13.35 -17.81
N MET A 83 5.44 -13.44 -18.07
CA MET A 83 4.94 -14.16 -19.23
C MET A 83 5.44 -13.55 -20.53
N ARG A 84 5.50 -12.24 -20.60
CA ARG A 84 6.04 -11.60 -21.78
C ARG A 84 7.48 -11.98 -22.04
N LYS A 85 8.24 -12.15 -20.98
CA LYS A 85 9.64 -12.56 -21.12
C LYS A 85 9.76 -14.00 -21.58
N ARG A 86 8.83 -14.84 -21.13
CA ARG A 86 8.87 -16.25 -21.48
C ARG A 86 8.31 -16.52 -22.86
N SER A 87 7.42 -15.68 -23.27
CA SER A 87 6.73 -15.88 -24.56
C SER A 87 7.57 -15.40 -25.75
#